data_e73552363768fcb790ad2522d880f50f
#
_entry.id   e73552363768fcb790ad2522d880f50f
#
_cell.length_a   1.000
_cell.length_b   1.000
_cell.length_c   1.000
_cell.angle_alpha   90.00
_cell.angle_beta   90.00
_cell.angle_gamma   90.00
#
_symmetry.space_group_name_H-M   'P 1'
#
loop_
_entity.id
_entity.type
_entity.pdbx_description
1 polymer ?
#
loop_
_entity_poly.entity_id
_entity_poly.type
_entity_poly.pdbx_seq_one_letter_code
_entity_poly.pdbx_strand_id
1 'polypeptide(L)'
;ILRTGFTTTDGKPVQFIREHVPFTLGYTEVAGRMEYEGKKIIDDRIEEIRHYRFDLSAPPLLKAHLVKFENGEGALIINLHHLIADAWSVYLLLKELQLIHDSIVSGNNDVLPKLVSQYTDYTNWLNGMMQTVIFKKKLEYWKTQLAGAPALFSLPTDFARPAVKNFSGSSFSIWLGNDRLVSLKQFAKEREVSLFMVLLTAFKIVLSRYTAQNDIVIGTPVANRVFPGSQDLIGLFINMVAIRSAVNDEMTVSDLLEKIKETTINAYNNQDVPFEKIVESLGVKRDTSCLPIVEVLFSFQNLPVKNRLSGFEYEIIKPASNSSKFDLSCIIEENENGLECMLEYASGLYKPRTIERFFGHFEMILNKIPQIVNDQLVKID
;
A
#
# COMPACT_ATOMS: atom_id res chain seq x y z
N ILE A 1 14.19 14.47 5.39
CA ILE A 1 14.00 13.70 4.14
C ILE A 1 13.53 14.58 2.98
N LEU A 2 12.66 15.59 3.20
CA LEU A 2 12.16 16.46 2.14
C LEU A 2 13.25 17.31 1.43
N ARG A 3 14.43 17.44 2.03
CA ARG A 3 15.61 18.11 1.45
C ARG A 3 16.64 17.13 0.87
N THR A 4 16.23 15.87 0.68
CA THR A 4 17.11 14.79 0.22
C THR A 4 17.02 14.62 -1.28
N GLY A 5 18.18 14.51 -1.92
CA GLY A 5 18.35 14.04 -3.28
C GLY A 5 19.11 12.71 -3.32
N PHE A 6 19.11 12.10 -4.49
CA PHE A 6 19.75 10.79 -4.71
C PHE A 6 20.66 10.87 -5.92
N THR A 7 21.82 10.25 -5.82
CA THR A 7 22.82 10.18 -6.89
C THR A 7 23.48 8.81 -6.91
N THR A 8 24.34 8.58 -7.88
CA THR A 8 25.16 7.36 -7.96
C THR A 8 26.61 7.71 -7.80
N THR A 9 27.29 7.10 -6.83
CA THR A 9 28.74 7.21 -6.62
C THR A 9 29.35 5.82 -6.68
N ASP A 10 30.33 5.61 -7.56
CA ASP A 10 30.97 4.29 -7.80
C ASP A 10 29.94 3.17 -8.08
N GLY A 11 28.91 3.48 -8.85
CA GLY A 11 27.84 2.52 -9.21
C GLY A 11 26.86 2.22 -8.08
N LYS A 12 26.97 2.87 -6.92
CA LYS A 12 26.08 2.68 -5.77
C LYS A 12 25.16 3.88 -5.59
N PRO A 13 23.87 3.67 -5.30
CA PRO A 13 22.95 4.76 -4.98
C PRO A 13 23.36 5.39 -3.64
N VAL A 14 23.41 6.69 -3.59
CA VAL A 14 23.74 7.50 -2.41
C VAL A 14 22.70 8.57 -2.23
N GLN A 15 22.22 8.76 -1.01
CA GLN A 15 21.39 9.89 -0.64
C GLN A 15 22.27 11.05 -0.12
N PHE A 16 21.91 12.26 -0.46
CA PHE A 16 22.52 13.47 0.09
C PHE A 16 21.45 14.46 0.55
N ILE A 17 21.76 15.23 1.59
CA ILE A 17 20.83 16.19 2.19
C ILE A 17 21.37 17.58 1.96
N ARG A 18 20.53 18.47 1.41
CA ARG A 18 20.85 19.90 1.29
C ARG A 18 20.43 20.66 2.54
N GLU A 19 21.21 21.62 2.95
CA GLU A 19 20.88 22.48 4.08
C GLU A 19 19.64 23.33 3.78
N HIS A 20 19.58 23.89 2.57
CA HIS A 20 18.44 24.66 2.07
C HIS A 20 18.02 24.16 0.70
N VAL A 21 16.71 24.07 0.53
CA VAL A 21 16.09 23.68 -0.74
C VAL A 21 14.95 24.67 -1.00
N PRO A 22 14.98 25.44 -2.10
CA PRO A 22 13.90 26.34 -2.44
C PRO A 22 12.64 25.51 -2.76
N PHE A 23 11.53 25.92 -2.17
CA PHE A 23 10.23 25.34 -2.45
C PHE A 23 9.26 26.43 -2.92
N THR A 24 8.59 26.18 -4.02
CA THR A 24 7.59 27.09 -4.57
C THR A 24 6.24 26.36 -4.60
N LEU A 25 5.27 26.89 -3.85
CA LEU A 25 3.88 26.45 -3.96
C LEU A 25 3.30 27.05 -5.25
N GLY A 26 2.84 26.16 -6.16
CA GLY A 26 2.04 26.58 -7.30
C GLY A 26 0.72 27.16 -6.81
N TYR A 27 0.21 28.21 -7.46
CA TYR A 27 -1.03 28.86 -7.06
C TYR A 27 -1.86 29.23 -8.30
N THR A 28 -3.15 28.94 -8.23
CA THR A 28 -4.14 29.37 -9.24
C THR A 28 -5.37 29.88 -8.52
N GLU A 29 -5.78 31.09 -8.85
CA GLU A 29 -7.06 31.65 -8.40
C GLU A 29 -8.07 31.54 -9.55
N VAL A 30 -9.26 31.04 -9.23
CA VAL A 30 -10.31 30.75 -10.20
C VAL A 30 -11.56 31.53 -9.82
N ALA A 31 -12.09 32.29 -10.76
CA ALA A 31 -13.37 32.95 -10.62
C ALA A 31 -14.49 31.90 -10.56
N GLY A 32 -15.43 32.08 -9.61
CA GLY A 32 -16.58 31.18 -9.45
C GLY A 32 -16.41 30.12 -8.37
N ARG A 33 -17.05 28.96 -8.56
CA ARG A 33 -17.14 27.85 -7.58
C ARG A 33 -16.50 26.58 -8.09
N MET A 34 -16.20 25.64 -7.17
CA MET A 34 -15.63 24.35 -7.50
C MET A 34 -16.54 23.39 -8.29
N GLU A 35 -17.73 23.80 -8.70
CA GLU A 35 -18.66 23.02 -9.53
C GLU A 35 -18.02 22.53 -10.83
N TYR A 36 -18.76 22.22 -11.86
CA TYR A 36 -18.29 21.51 -13.05
C TYR A 36 -17.00 22.09 -13.71
N GLU A 37 -16.93 23.41 -13.93
CA GLU A 37 -15.74 24.06 -14.52
C GLU A 37 -14.53 24.06 -13.60
N GLY A 38 -14.76 24.29 -12.31
CA GLY A 38 -13.70 24.23 -11.29
C GLY A 38 -13.12 22.84 -11.12
N LYS A 39 -13.97 21.81 -11.17
CA LYS A 39 -13.52 20.40 -11.11
C LYS A 39 -12.60 20.08 -12.28
N LYS A 40 -12.94 20.53 -13.50
CA LYS A 40 -12.07 20.34 -14.67
C LYS A 40 -10.70 20.98 -14.49
N ILE A 41 -10.63 22.18 -13.92
CA ILE A 41 -9.35 22.86 -13.63
C ILE A 41 -8.50 22.06 -12.64
N ILE A 42 -9.12 21.49 -11.60
CA ILE A 42 -8.45 20.62 -10.64
C ILE A 42 -7.95 19.35 -11.34
N ASP A 43 -8.78 18.68 -12.12
CA ASP A 43 -8.43 17.46 -12.85
C ASP A 43 -7.25 17.72 -13.83
N ASP A 44 -7.27 18.82 -14.58
CA ASP A 44 -6.18 19.20 -15.49
C ASP A 44 -4.87 19.44 -14.70
N ARG A 45 -4.92 20.05 -13.51
CA ARG A 45 -3.76 20.24 -12.65
C ARG A 45 -3.26 18.94 -12.02
N ILE A 46 -4.16 18.05 -11.63
CA ILE A 46 -3.79 16.71 -11.16
C ILE A 46 -3.02 15.97 -12.25
N GLU A 47 -3.51 15.97 -13.50
CA GLU A 47 -2.82 15.29 -14.60
C GLU A 47 -1.45 15.92 -14.92
N GLU A 48 -1.32 17.24 -14.92
CA GLU A 48 -0.04 17.92 -15.10
C GLU A 48 0.98 17.51 -14.01
N ILE A 49 0.56 17.56 -12.74
CA ILE A 49 1.42 17.26 -11.60
C ILE A 49 1.74 15.75 -11.51
N ARG A 50 0.80 14.88 -11.87
CA ARG A 50 0.95 13.43 -11.90
C ARG A 50 2.00 12.98 -12.91
N HIS A 51 2.07 13.62 -14.08
CA HIS A 51 3.04 13.32 -15.11
C HIS A 51 4.40 14.00 -14.91
N TYR A 52 4.55 14.78 -13.84
CA TYR A 52 5.82 15.43 -13.54
C TYR A 52 6.90 14.39 -13.23
N ARG A 53 8.01 14.49 -13.97
CA ARG A 53 9.19 13.63 -13.75
C ARG A 53 10.17 14.33 -12.85
N PHE A 54 10.33 13.79 -11.65
CA PHE A 54 11.32 14.29 -10.69
C PHE A 54 12.74 13.97 -11.15
N ASP A 55 13.62 14.96 -11.14
CA ASP A 55 15.06 14.74 -11.14
C ASP A 55 15.50 14.36 -9.72
N LEU A 56 15.88 13.10 -9.54
CA LEU A 56 16.25 12.57 -8.23
C LEU A 56 17.47 13.28 -7.64
N SER A 57 18.31 13.92 -8.46
CA SER A 57 19.48 14.68 -8.02
C SER A 57 19.16 16.13 -7.62
N ALA A 58 17.92 16.58 -7.86
CA ALA A 58 17.49 17.97 -7.61
C ALA A 58 16.31 18.03 -6.62
N PRO A 59 16.56 17.95 -5.28
CA PRO A 59 15.49 18.13 -4.30
C PRO A 59 14.89 19.55 -4.35
N PRO A 60 13.60 19.74 -3.93
CA PRO A 60 12.77 18.75 -3.27
C PRO A 60 12.09 17.78 -4.25
N LEU A 61 11.94 16.53 -3.84
CA LEU A 61 11.19 15.54 -4.59
C LEU A 61 9.69 15.59 -4.24
N LEU A 62 9.21 16.80 -4.12
CA LEU A 62 7.85 17.20 -3.73
C LEU A 62 7.40 18.35 -4.64
N LYS A 63 6.17 18.24 -5.15
CA LYS A 63 5.45 19.36 -5.78
C LYS A 63 4.12 19.57 -5.10
N ALA A 64 3.72 20.83 -4.92
CA ALA A 64 2.39 21.15 -4.44
C ALA A 64 1.81 22.32 -5.24
N HIS A 65 0.48 22.31 -5.41
CA HIS A 65 -0.26 23.35 -6.09
C HIS A 65 -1.58 23.59 -5.35
N LEU A 66 -1.88 24.84 -5.05
CA LEU A 66 -3.13 25.28 -4.45
C LEU A 66 -4.00 25.93 -5.52
N VAL A 67 -5.18 25.37 -5.72
CA VAL A 67 -6.27 25.98 -6.50
C VAL A 67 -7.27 26.59 -5.53
N LYS A 68 -7.55 27.89 -5.61
CA LYS A 68 -8.48 28.60 -4.72
C LYS A 68 -9.62 29.19 -5.54
N PHE A 69 -10.84 29.03 -5.04
CA PHE A 69 -12.05 29.60 -5.63
C PHE A 69 -12.54 30.83 -4.83
N GLU A 70 -13.28 31.73 -5.50
CA GLU A 70 -13.81 32.95 -4.88
C GLU A 70 -14.72 32.70 -3.67
N ASN A 71 -15.43 31.58 -3.65
CA ASN A 71 -16.32 31.19 -2.56
C ASN A 71 -15.59 30.63 -1.31
N GLY A 72 -14.25 30.62 -1.31
CA GLY A 72 -13.43 30.10 -0.22
C GLY A 72 -13.12 28.60 -0.29
N GLU A 73 -13.70 27.87 -1.23
CA GLU A 73 -13.32 26.49 -1.53
C GLU A 73 -11.94 26.44 -2.17
N GLY A 74 -11.30 25.26 -2.16
CA GLY A 74 -10.02 25.06 -2.84
C GLY A 74 -9.57 23.62 -2.86
N ALA A 75 -8.52 23.35 -3.64
CA ALA A 75 -7.88 22.06 -3.68
C ALA A 75 -6.35 22.22 -3.52
N LEU A 76 -5.78 21.52 -2.56
CA LEU A 76 -4.34 21.38 -2.41
C LEU A 76 -3.88 20.06 -3.05
N ILE A 77 -3.16 20.16 -4.14
CA ILE A 77 -2.64 19.02 -4.90
C ILE A 77 -1.18 18.81 -4.47
N ILE A 78 -0.86 17.61 -3.96
CA ILE A 78 0.49 17.26 -3.49
C ILE A 78 0.96 16.02 -4.27
N ASN A 79 2.14 16.11 -4.88
CA ASN A 79 2.84 14.99 -5.51
C ASN A 79 4.20 14.79 -4.83
N LEU A 80 4.40 13.58 -4.32
CA LEU A 80 5.62 13.16 -3.63
C LEU A 80 6.27 12.00 -4.39
N HIS A 81 7.56 12.08 -4.64
CA HIS A 81 8.27 10.91 -5.15
C HIS A 81 8.35 9.82 -4.06
N HIS A 82 8.06 8.58 -4.41
CA HIS A 82 7.95 7.49 -3.42
C HIS A 82 9.26 7.21 -2.64
N LEU A 83 10.44 7.62 -3.16
CA LEU A 83 11.72 7.53 -2.44
C LEU A 83 11.79 8.38 -1.16
N ILE A 84 10.92 9.38 -1.00
CA ILE A 84 10.91 10.26 0.18
C ILE A 84 9.69 10.09 1.06
N ALA A 85 8.68 9.33 0.66
CA ALA A 85 7.45 9.18 1.41
C ALA A 85 6.75 7.86 1.10
N ASP A 86 6.09 7.30 2.10
CA ASP A 86 5.11 6.20 2.02
C ASP A 86 3.73 6.71 2.47
N ALA A 87 2.72 5.82 2.50
CA ALA A 87 1.35 6.20 2.90
C ALA A 87 1.28 6.75 4.34
N TRP A 88 2.06 6.18 5.26
CA TRP A 88 2.16 6.71 6.63
C TRP A 88 2.78 8.11 6.66
N SER A 89 3.75 8.37 5.81
CA SER A 89 4.37 9.69 5.66
C SER A 89 3.40 10.73 5.13
N VAL A 90 2.51 10.36 4.21
CA VAL A 90 1.42 11.24 3.75
C VAL A 90 0.48 11.58 4.90
N TYR A 91 0.09 10.58 5.70
CA TYR A 91 -0.71 10.82 6.91
C TYR A 91 -0.01 11.79 7.87
N LEU A 92 1.29 11.62 8.15
CA LEU A 92 2.06 12.54 8.98
C LEU A 92 2.12 13.95 8.40
N LEU A 93 2.35 14.06 7.10
CA LEU A 93 2.38 15.35 6.40
C LEU A 93 1.06 16.11 6.57
N LEU A 94 -0.06 15.44 6.37
CA LEU A 94 -1.38 16.04 6.56
C LEU A 94 -1.65 16.43 8.01
N LYS A 95 -1.24 15.58 8.96
CA LYS A 95 -1.33 15.86 10.39
C LYS A 95 -0.49 17.08 10.78
N GLU A 96 0.74 17.19 10.29
CA GLU A 96 1.62 18.34 10.56
C GLU A 96 1.08 19.61 9.92
N LEU A 97 0.57 19.55 8.68
CA LEU A 97 -0.11 20.67 8.03
C LEU A 97 -1.32 21.14 8.86
N GLN A 98 -2.11 20.24 9.42
CA GLN A 98 -3.20 20.58 10.32
C GLN A 98 -2.72 21.29 11.58
N LEU A 99 -1.71 20.76 12.25
CA LEU A 99 -1.15 21.36 13.46
C LEU A 99 -0.60 22.77 13.20
N ILE A 100 0.12 22.96 12.09
CA ILE A 100 0.66 24.26 11.69
C ILE A 100 -0.47 25.24 11.38
N HIS A 101 -1.48 24.80 10.62
CA HIS A 101 -2.66 25.63 10.29
C HIS A 101 -3.36 26.11 11.57
N ASP A 102 -3.71 25.18 12.47
CA ASP A 102 -4.42 25.49 13.72
C ASP A 102 -3.59 26.44 14.62
N SER A 103 -2.27 26.30 14.59
CA SER A 103 -1.33 27.17 15.27
C SER A 103 -1.35 28.59 14.72
N ILE A 104 -1.30 28.74 13.40
CA ILE A 104 -1.35 30.06 12.75
C ILE A 104 -2.66 30.74 13.07
N VAL A 105 -3.80 30.02 12.99
CA VAL A 105 -5.13 30.55 13.30
C VAL A 105 -5.25 30.97 14.77
N SER A 106 -4.65 30.22 15.70
CA SER A 106 -4.68 30.53 17.14
C SER A 106 -3.59 31.49 17.61
N GLY A 107 -2.68 31.91 16.72
CA GLY A 107 -1.57 32.83 17.05
C GLY A 107 -0.43 32.19 17.86
N ASN A 108 -0.33 30.88 17.92
CA ASN A 108 0.74 30.12 18.58
C ASN A 108 1.87 29.79 17.61
N ASN A 109 3.14 29.91 18.01
CA ASN A 109 4.28 29.86 17.10
C ASN A 109 5.16 28.60 17.18
N ASP A 110 4.87 27.60 17.99
CA ASP A 110 5.74 26.40 18.09
C ASP A 110 4.89 25.18 18.42
N VAL A 111 4.54 24.38 17.42
CA VAL A 111 3.50 23.34 17.53
C VAL A 111 3.98 21.96 17.13
N LEU A 112 5.04 21.86 16.33
CA LEU A 112 5.52 20.54 15.93
C LEU A 112 6.43 19.93 16.99
N PRO A 113 6.20 18.67 17.40
CA PRO A 113 7.08 18.00 18.36
C PRO A 113 8.50 17.87 17.78
N LYS A 114 9.50 18.01 18.64
CA LYS A 114 10.89 17.77 18.24
C LYS A 114 11.08 16.29 17.90
N LEU A 115 11.60 16.03 16.72
CA LEU A 115 11.94 14.67 16.30
C LEU A 115 13.18 14.20 17.09
N VAL A 116 13.10 12.99 17.65
CA VAL A 116 14.22 12.35 18.37
C VAL A 116 15.23 11.71 17.43
N SER A 117 14.86 11.48 16.19
CA SER A 117 15.69 10.86 15.15
C SER A 117 15.40 11.49 13.79
N GLN A 118 16.27 11.26 12.82
CA GLN A 118 16.09 11.62 11.42
C GLN A 118 16.10 10.38 10.54
N TYR A 119 15.65 10.49 9.30
CA TYR A 119 15.63 9.37 8.35
C TYR A 119 17.04 8.76 8.11
N THR A 120 18.09 9.57 8.21
CA THR A 120 19.49 9.11 8.16
C THR A 120 19.86 8.18 9.30
N ASP A 121 19.31 8.40 10.49
CA ASP A 121 19.56 7.51 11.63
C ASP A 121 18.96 6.15 11.40
N TYR A 122 17.74 6.11 10.80
CA TYR A 122 17.12 4.86 10.35
C TYR A 122 17.99 4.13 9.29
N THR A 123 18.48 4.85 8.28
CA THR A 123 19.29 4.20 7.23
C THR A 123 20.61 3.65 7.78
N ASN A 124 21.25 4.36 8.70
CA ASN A 124 22.45 3.90 9.39
C ASN A 124 22.17 2.68 10.27
N TRP A 125 21.06 2.73 11.03
CA TRP A 125 20.61 1.60 11.85
C TRP A 125 20.33 0.37 10.98
N LEU A 126 19.62 0.52 9.86
CA LEU A 126 19.29 -0.58 8.95
C LEU A 126 20.57 -1.21 8.36
N ASN A 127 21.52 -0.38 7.92
CA ASN A 127 22.79 -0.85 7.41
C ASN A 127 23.60 -1.61 8.46
N GLY A 128 23.61 -1.13 9.71
CA GLY A 128 24.23 -1.83 10.85
C GLY A 128 23.52 -3.15 11.17
N MET A 129 22.18 -3.13 11.21
CA MET A 129 21.35 -4.29 11.47
C MET A 129 21.60 -5.42 10.47
N MET A 130 21.75 -5.11 9.18
CA MET A 130 22.03 -6.08 8.12
C MET A 130 23.36 -6.86 8.30
N GLN A 131 24.28 -6.38 9.15
CA GLN A 131 25.53 -7.07 9.46
C GLN A 131 25.41 -8.03 10.66
N THR A 132 24.28 -8.03 11.36
CA THR A 132 24.11 -8.79 12.60
C THR A 132 23.74 -10.26 12.37
N VAL A 133 23.98 -11.08 13.41
CA VAL A 133 23.52 -12.48 13.44
C VAL A 133 21.98 -12.55 13.45
N ILE A 134 21.30 -11.56 14.06
CA ILE A 134 19.85 -11.48 14.10
C ILE A 134 19.28 -11.35 12.69
N PHE A 135 19.86 -10.46 11.89
CA PHE A 135 19.45 -10.31 10.49
C PHE A 135 19.62 -11.60 9.69
N LYS A 136 20.76 -12.28 9.86
CA LYS A 136 21.02 -13.56 9.19
C LYS A 136 19.97 -14.62 9.53
N LYS A 137 19.55 -14.71 10.81
CA LYS A 137 18.48 -15.61 11.24
C LYS A 137 17.13 -15.27 10.59
N LYS A 138 16.78 -13.98 10.54
CA LYS A 138 15.56 -13.52 9.89
C LYS A 138 15.56 -13.77 8.39
N LEU A 139 16.71 -13.56 7.74
CA LEU A 139 16.87 -13.87 6.31
C LEU A 139 16.75 -15.39 6.05
N GLU A 140 17.30 -16.23 6.94
CA GLU A 140 17.17 -17.69 6.81
C GLU A 140 15.72 -18.16 7.02
N TYR A 141 14.94 -17.51 7.90
CA TYR A 141 13.48 -17.72 7.97
C TYR A 141 12.84 -17.51 6.60
N TRP A 142 13.11 -16.39 5.94
CA TRP A 142 12.53 -16.09 4.63
C TRP A 142 12.97 -17.08 3.55
N LYS A 143 14.23 -17.50 3.56
CA LYS A 143 14.74 -18.52 2.63
C LYS A 143 14.01 -19.86 2.81
N THR A 144 13.81 -20.27 4.05
CA THR A 144 13.05 -21.49 4.38
C THR A 144 11.57 -21.35 3.99
N GLN A 145 10.95 -20.26 4.35
CA GLN A 145 9.52 -19.99 4.10
C GLN A 145 9.20 -19.93 2.61
N LEU A 146 10.11 -19.42 1.78
CA LEU A 146 9.91 -19.23 0.35
C LEU A 146 10.65 -20.27 -0.52
N ALA A 147 11.35 -21.24 0.10
CA ALA A 147 12.00 -22.33 -0.64
C ALA A 147 10.97 -23.11 -1.47
N GLY A 148 11.24 -23.26 -2.78
CA GLY A 148 10.33 -23.97 -3.68
C GLY A 148 8.97 -23.30 -3.91
N ALA A 149 8.82 -22.02 -3.55
CA ALA A 149 7.61 -21.26 -3.89
C ALA A 149 7.39 -21.25 -5.42
N PRO A 150 6.13 -21.27 -5.90
CA PRO A 150 5.83 -21.20 -7.32
C PRO A 150 6.51 -19.99 -7.95
N ALA A 151 7.20 -20.21 -9.08
CA ALA A 151 7.91 -19.14 -9.79
C ALA A 151 6.93 -18.14 -10.44
N LEU A 152 5.73 -18.57 -10.75
CA LEU A 152 4.68 -17.77 -11.36
C LEU A 152 3.33 -18.10 -10.70
N PHE A 153 2.57 -17.07 -10.40
CA PHE A 153 1.19 -17.23 -9.97
C PHE A 153 0.30 -17.36 -11.22
N SER A 154 -0.34 -18.52 -11.38
CA SER A 154 -1.08 -18.88 -12.61
C SER A 154 -2.55 -18.44 -12.58
N LEU A 155 -2.83 -17.17 -12.25
CA LEU A 155 -4.20 -16.66 -12.42
C LEU A 155 -4.53 -16.66 -13.93
N PRO A 156 -5.62 -17.32 -14.37
CA PRO A 156 -6.00 -17.36 -15.79
C PRO A 156 -6.19 -15.93 -16.35
N THR A 157 -5.45 -15.59 -17.39
CA THR A 157 -5.50 -14.30 -18.03
C THR A 157 -6.38 -14.29 -19.27
N ASP A 158 -7.03 -13.15 -19.59
CA ASP A 158 -7.81 -12.99 -20.82
C ASP A 158 -6.91 -12.76 -22.04
N PHE A 159 -5.71 -12.25 -21.80
CA PHE A 159 -4.73 -11.93 -22.85
C PHE A 159 -3.40 -12.62 -22.55
N ALA A 160 -2.63 -12.91 -23.60
CA ALA A 160 -1.30 -13.47 -23.45
C ALA A 160 -0.37 -12.52 -22.70
N ARG A 161 0.42 -13.06 -21.75
CA ARG A 161 1.42 -12.29 -21.02
C ARG A 161 2.50 -11.78 -21.97
N PRO A 162 2.78 -10.46 -21.99
CA PRO A 162 3.84 -9.91 -22.84
C PRO A 162 5.23 -10.31 -22.31
N ALA A 163 6.21 -10.41 -23.20
CA ALA A 163 7.60 -10.74 -22.85
C ALA A 163 8.25 -9.68 -21.92
N VAL A 164 7.77 -8.44 -21.98
CA VAL A 164 8.17 -7.37 -21.05
C VAL A 164 6.90 -6.84 -20.40
N LYS A 165 6.92 -6.73 -19.07
CA LYS A 165 5.78 -6.27 -18.27
C LYS A 165 5.33 -4.90 -18.72
N ASN A 166 4.05 -4.81 -19.06
CA ASN A 166 3.37 -3.55 -19.29
C ASN A 166 2.71 -3.12 -17.97
N PHE A 167 2.97 -1.89 -17.55
CA PHE A 167 2.42 -1.34 -16.31
C PHE A 167 1.06 -0.64 -16.50
N SER A 168 0.43 -0.78 -17.67
CA SER A 168 -0.93 -0.28 -17.86
C SER A 168 -1.89 -1.02 -16.93
N GLY A 169 -2.70 -0.25 -16.22
CA GLY A 169 -3.63 -0.78 -15.22
C GLY A 169 -5.01 -0.16 -15.34
N SER A 170 -5.93 -0.75 -14.62
CA SER A 170 -7.26 -0.21 -14.35
C SER A 170 -7.69 -0.69 -12.97
N SER A 171 -8.76 -0.14 -12.43
CA SER A 171 -9.28 -0.53 -11.12
C SER A 171 -10.80 -0.72 -11.16
N PHE A 172 -11.28 -1.55 -10.24
CA PHE A 172 -12.69 -1.76 -9.96
C PHE A 172 -12.90 -1.78 -8.45
N SER A 173 -13.89 -1.03 -7.94
CA SER A 173 -14.15 -0.93 -6.51
C SER A 173 -15.55 -1.41 -6.18
N ILE A 174 -15.70 -2.00 -4.98
CA ILE A 174 -16.97 -2.26 -4.32
C ILE A 174 -16.96 -1.67 -2.92
N TRP A 175 -18.15 -1.42 -2.41
CA TRP A 175 -18.37 -0.92 -1.08
C TRP A 175 -19.08 -1.96 -0.21
N LEU A 176 -18.46 -2.33 0.92
CA LEU A 176 -19.07 -3.17 1.93
C LEU A 176 -19.47 -2.29 3.12
N GLY A 177 -20.78 -2.14 3.32
CA GLY A 177 -21.35 -1.27 4.34
C GLY A 177 -20.98 -1.66 5.78
N ASN A 178 -21.30 -0.77 6.71
CA ASN A 178 -20.92 -0.90 8.11
C ASN A 178 -21.43 -2.18 8.78
N ASP A 179 -22.63 -2.65 8.46
CA ASP A 179 -23.16 -3.91 9.02
C ASP A 179 -22.24 -5.11 8.70
N ARG A 180 -21.66 -5.10 7.49
CA ARG A 180 -20.71 -6.11 7.05
C ARG A 180 -19.39 -5.99 7.81
N LEU A 181 -18.88 -4.77 7.93
CA LEU A 181 -17.66 -4.50 8.70
C LEU A 181 -17.80 -4.97 10.15
N VAL A 182 -18.92 -4.65 10.81
CA VAL A 182 -19.21 -5.07 12.19
C VAL A 182 -19.25 -6.59 12.31
N SER A 183 -19.94 -7.28 11.39
CA SER A 183 -20.01 -8.74 11.37
C SER A 183 -18.63 -9.40 11.20
N LEU A 184 -17.81 -8.91 10.28
CA LEU A 184 -16.46 -9.43 10.05
C LEU A 184 -15.52 -9.15 11.24
N LYS A 185 -15.63 -7.98 11.88
CA LYS A 185 -14.88 -7.67 13.11
C LYS A 185 -15.28 -8.55 14.28
N GLN A 186 -16.58 -8.81 14.44
CA GLN A 186 -17.07 -9.72 15.48
C GLN A 186 -16.53 -11.14 15.25
N PHE A 187 -16.62 -11.65 14.02
CA PHE A 187 -16.07 -12.95 13.65
C PHE A 187 -14.56 -13.03 13.91
N ALA A 188 -13.80 -11.99 13.51
CA ALA A 188 -12.37 -11.92 13.76
C ALA A 188 -12.04 -11.99 15.27
N LYS A 189 -12.80 -11.25 16.10
CA LYS A 189 -12.64 -11.24 17.56
C LYS A 189 -12.94 -12.62 18.17
N GLU A 190 -14.01 -13.29 17.75
CA GLU A 190 -14.39 -14.63 18.23
C GLU A 190 -13.35 -15.71 17.90
N ARG A 191 -12.58 -15.51 16.82
CA ARG A 191 -11.51 -16.39 16.35
C ARG A 191 -10.11 -15.96 16.79
N GLU A 192 -9.99 -14.87 17.58
CA GLU A 192 -8.71 -14.32 18.03
C GLU A 192 -7.74 -14.04 16.87
N VAL A 193 -8.28 -13.51 15.75
CA VAL A 193 -7.52 -13.09 14.57
C VAL A 193 -7.78 -11.63 14.25
N SER A 194 -6.95 -11.02 13.41
CA SER A 194 -7.20 -9.67 12.91
C SER A 194 -8.18 -9.69 11.72
N LEU A 195 -8.87 -8.57 11.50
CA LEU A 195 -9.72 -8.40 10.31
C LEU A 195 -8.91 -8.65 9.01
N PHE A 196 -7.66 -8.18 8.96
CA PHE A 196 -6.74 -8.47 7.85
C PHE A 196 -6.64 -9.98 7.56
N MET A 197 -6.48 -10.82 8.59
CA MET A 197 -6.35 -12.27 8.42
C MET A 197 -7.63 -12.89 7.86
N VAL A 198 -8.80 -12.42 8.30
CA VAL A 198 -10.10 -12.87 7.77
C VAL A 198 -10.24 -12.51 6.29
N LEU A 199 -9.97 -11.24 5.94
CA LEU A 199 -10.03 -10.74 4.57
C LEU A 199 -9.04 -11.47 3.66
N LEU A 200 -7.81 -11.68 4.13
CA LEU A 200 -6.78 -12.43 3.39
C LEU A 200 -7.17 -13.91 3.20
N THR A 201 -7.84 -14.53 4.18
CA THR A 201 -8.35 -15.91 4.07
C THR A 201 -9.38 -16.01 2.94
N ALA A 202 -10.37 -15.12 2.92
CA ALA A 202 -11.36 -15.05 1.86
C ALA A 202 -10.70 -14.86 0.47
N PHE A 203 -9.73 -13.96 0.39
CA PHE A 203 -9.02 -13.68 -0.86
C PHE A 203 -8.22 -14.90 -1.36
N LYS A 204 -7.54 -15.61 -0.45
CA LYS A 204 -6.81 -16.85 -0.81
C LYS A 204 -7.72 -17.98 -1.22
N ILE A 205 -8.91 -18.11 -0.64
CA ILE A 205 -9.91 -19.09 -1.08
C ILE A 205 -10.29 -18.82 -2.54
N VAL A 206 -10.63 -17.58 -2.88
CA VAL A 206 -10.98 -17.21 -4.26
C VAL A 206 -9.81 -17.47 -5.21
N LEU A 207 -8.60 -17.05 -4.84
CA LEU A 207 -7.42 -17.28 -5.67
C LEU A 207 -7.16 -18.75 -5.92
N SER A 208 -7.31 -19.64 -4.91
CA SER A 208 -7.11 -21.07 -5.08
C SER A 208 -8.12 -21.67 -6.08
N ARG A 209 -9.36 -21.19 -6.07
CA ARG A 209 -10.40 -21.65 -7.03
C ARG A 209 -10.11 -21.22 -8.46
N TYR A 210 -9.60 -19.99 -8.64
CA TYR A 210 -9.27 -19.48 -9.99
C TYR A 210 -8.02 -20.11 -10.57
N THR A 211 -7.02 -20.41 -9.73
CA THR A 211 -5.71 -20.88 -10.20
C THR A 211 -5.55 -22.39 -10.20
N ALA A 212 -6.41 -23.11 -9.48
CA ALA A 212 -6.20 -24.52 -9.12
C ALA A 212 -4.82 -24.80 -8.47
N GLN A 213 -4.20 -23.75 -7.87
CA GLN A 213 -2.94 -23.87 -7.15
C GLN A 213 -3.21 -24.00 -5.65
N ASN A 214 -2.50 -24.96 -5.05
CA ASN A 214 -2.59 -25.21 -3.61
C ASN A 214 -1.52 -24.43 -2.80
N ASP A 215 -0.55 -23.82 -3.46
CA ASP A 215 0.53 -23.05 -2.83
C ASP A 215 0.49 -21.62 -3.31
N ILE A 216 0.04 -20.72 -2.44
CA ILE A 216 -0.28 -19.33 -2.80
C ILE A 216 0.61 -18.37 -2.02
N VAL A 217 1.40 -17.59 -2.76
CA VAL A 217 2.23 -16.50 -2.24
C VAL A 217 1.56 -15.17 -2.54
N ILE A 218 1.31 -14.35 -1.52
CA ILE A 218 0.75 -13.02 -1.65
C ILE A 218 1.70 -12.01 -1.00
N GLY A 219 2.01 -10.92 -1.70
CA GLY A 219 2.73 -9.80 -1.14
C GLY A 219 1.81 -8.92 -0.30
N THR A 220 2.28 -8.51 0.85
CA THR A 220 1.57 -7.56 1.72
C THR A 220 2.52 -6.44 2.11
N PRO A 221 2.16 -5.17 1.83
CA PRO A 221 2.94 -4.04 2.29
C PRO A 221 2.80 -3.90 3.81
N VAL A 222 3.92 -3.62 4.49
CA VAL A 222 3.97 -3.37 5.93
C VAL A 222 4.62 -2.02 6.18
N ALA A 223 4.13 -1.28 7.16
CA ALA A 223 4.67 0.05 7.47
C ALA A 223 6.13 0.01 7.93
N ASN A 224 6.59 -1.12 8.45
CA ASN A 224 7.98 -1.41 8.84
C ASN A 224 8.62 -0.34 9.74
N ARG A 225 7.82 0.33 10.58
CA ARG A 225 8.28 1.40 11.48
C ARG A 225 8.76 0.82 12.81
N VAL A 226 9.71 -0.11 12.71
CA VAL A 226 10.30 -0.83 13.85
C VAL A 226 11.48 -0.09 14.49
N PHE A 227 12.06 0.89 13.79
CA PHE A 227 13.10 1.76 14.34
C PHE A 227 12.50 2.74 15.36
N PRO A 228 13.10 2.92 16.56
CA PRO A 228 12.59 3.84 17.58
C PRO A 228 12.41 5.27 17.04
N GLY A 229 11.20 5.83 17.22
CA GLY A 229 10.85 7.17 16.73
C GLY A 229 10.47 7.22 15.25
N SER A 230 10.50 6.11 14.52
CA SER A 230 10.11 6.10 13.09
C SER A 230 8.63 6.41 12.84
N GLN A 231 7.77 6.25 13.85
CA GLN A 231 6.35 6.60 13.76
C GLN A 231 6.12 8.08 13.46
N ASP A 232 7.07 8.95 13.85
CA ASP A 232 6.97 10.41 13.67
C ASP A 232 7.82 10.93 12.51
N LEU A 233 8.48 10.03 11.76
CA LEU A 233 9.35 10.40 10.65
C LEU A 233 8.65 10.30 9.29
N ILE A 234 8.75 11.33 8.48
CA ILE A 234 8.45 11.26 7.06
C ILE A 234 9.63 10.54 6.37
N GLY A 235 9.33 9.56 5.53
CA GLY A 235 10.34 8.77 4.80
C GLY A 235 9.78 7.51 4.16
N LEU A 236 10.60 6.81 3.40
CA LEU A 236 10.25 5.51 2.82
C LEU A 236 10.63 4.39 3.80
N PHE A 237 9.69 3.96 4.62
CA PHE A 237 9.87 2.83 5.56
C PHE A 237 9.19 1.56 5.09
N ILE A 238 8.19 1.69 4.23
CA ILE A 238 7.39 0.56 3.76
C ILE A 238 8.29 -0.57 3.27
N ASN A 239 7.98 -1.78 3.68
CA ASN A 239 8.57 -2.99 3.17
C ASN A 239 7.48 -3.94 2.67
N MET A 240 7.85 -4.99 1.97
CA MET A 240 6.93 -6.04 1.54
C MET A 240 7.25 -7.33 2.26
N VAL A 241 6.22 -8.00 2.75
CA VAL A 241 6.31 -9.38 3.26
C VAL A 241 5.54 -10.34 2.35
N ALA A 242 6.07 -11.53 2.15
CA ALA A 242 5.46 -12.57 1.33
C ALA A 242 4.74 -13.57 2.24
N ILE A 243 3.41 -13.57 2.22
CA ILE A 243 2.58 -14.49 3.01
C ILE A 243 2.25 -15.71 2.16
N ARG A 244 3.02 -16.79 2.34
CA ARG A 244 2.82 -18.07 1.67
C ARG A 244 1.96 -18.99 2.53
N SER A 245 0.94 -19.60 1.92
CA SER A 245 0.10 -20.61 2.58
C SER A 245 -0.28 -21.70 1.59
N ALA A 246 -0.19 -22.94 2.02
CA ALA A 246 -0.83 -24.05 1.31
C ALA A 246 -2.35 -24.01 1.56
N VAL A 247 -3.13 -24.11 0.49
CA VAL A 247 -4.58 -24.17 0.50
C VAL A 247 -4.96 -25.56 -0.01
N ASN A 248 -5.44 -26.42 0.88
CA ASN A 248 -5.81 -27.81 0.55
C ASN A 248 -7.33 -27.95 0.61
N ASP A 249 -7.91 -28.62 -0.37
CA ASP A 249 -9.36 -28.86 -0.46
C ASP A 249 -9.94 -29.62 0.74
N GLU A 250 -9.14 -30.44 1.43
CA GLU A 250 -9.54 -31.18 2.64
C GLU A 250 -9.58 -30.29 3.91
N MET A 251 -8.91 -29.12 3.88
CA MET A 251 -8.91 -28.18 4.99
C MET A 251 -10.27 -27.51 5.16
N THR A 252 -10.61 -27.18 6.40
CA THR A 252 -11.71 -26.26 6.68
C THR A 252 -11.27 -24.81 6.51
N VAL A 253 -12.22 -23.88 6.42
CA VAL A 253 -11.92 -22.44 6.46
C VAL A 253 -11.19 -22.08 7.77
N SER A 254 -11.58 -22.72 8.89
CA SER A 254 -10.92 -22.54 10.18
C SER A 254 -9.44 -22.95 10.15
N ASP A 255 -9.12 -24.09 9.54
CA ASP A 255 -7.74 -24.56 9.43
C ASP A 255 -6.89 -23.60 8.59
N LEU A 256 -7.45 -23.10 7.48
CA LEU A 256 -6.78 -22.12 6.64
C LEU A 256 -6.56 -20.79 7.40
N LEU A 257 -7.56 -20.34 8.16
CA LEU A 257 -7.48 -19.12 8.96
C LEU A 257 -6.37 -19.19 10.02
N GLU A 258 -6.27 -20.32 10.74
CA GLU A 258 -5.18 -20.54 11.71
C GLU A 258 -3.81 -20.56 11.03
N LYS A 259 -3.70 -21.19 9.88
CA LYS A 259 -2.46 -21.19 9.09
C LYS A 259 -2.08 -19.79 8.60
N ILE A 260 -3.05 -18.98 8.19
CA ILE A 260 -2.81 -17.59 7.79
C ILE A 260 -2.41 -16.74 9.01
N LYS A 261 -3.03 -16.98 10.18
CA LYS A 261 -2.63 -16.35 11.45
C LYS A 261 -1.15 -16.62 11.75
N GLU A 262 -0.75 -17.88 11.76
CA GLU A 262 0.63 -18.29 12.02
C GLU A 262 1.61 -17.65 11.02
N THR A 263 1.35 -17.79 9.72
CA THR A 263 2.24 -17.26 8.68
C THR A 263 2.31 -15.74 8.70
N THR A 264 1.22 -15.05 9.02
CA THR A 264 1.18 -13.59 9.14
C THR A 264 2.00 -13.10 10.34
N ILE A 265 1.82 -13.71 11.51
CA ILE A 265 2.58 -13.35 12.72
C ILE A 265 4.08 -13.57 12.47
N ASN A 266 4.45 -14.71 11.90
CA ASN A 266 5.84 -15.00 11.60
C ASN A 266 6.43 -14.04 10.56
N ALA A 267 5.67 -13.66 9.52
CA ALA A 267 6.08 -12.66 8.55
C ALA A 267 6.32 -11.29 9.19
N TYR A 268 5.43 -10.86 10.10
CA TYR A 268 5.57 -9.57 10.80
C TYR A 268 6.76 -9.55 11.76
N ASN A 269 7.07 -10.67 12.43
CA ASN A 269 8.27 -10.79 13.28
C ASN A 269 9.58 -10.68 12.48
N ASN A 270 9.52 -10.88 11.16
CA ASN A 270 10.67 -10.80 10.25
C ASN A 270 10.53 -9.69 9.20
N GLN A 271 9.63 -8.71 9.42
CA GLN A 271 9.29 -7.66 8.44
C GLN A 271 10.41 -6.65 8.16
N ASP A 272 11.42 -6.58 9.02
CA ASP A 272 12.55 -5.67 8.92
C ASP A 272 13.65 -6.15 7.95
N VAL A 273 13.52 -7.34 7.37
CA VAL A 273 14.37 -7.79 6.27
C VAL A 273 13.87 -7.16 4.96
N PRO A 274 14.66 -6.30 4.27
CA PRO A 274 14.25 -5.71 3.01
C PRO A 274 13.90 -6.79 1.97
N PHE A 275 12.79 -6.63 1.28
CA PHE A 275 12.29 -7.63 0.32
C PHE A 275 13.30 -7.93 -0.79
N GLU A 276 14.05 -6.93 -1.23
CA GLU A 276 15.11 -7.07 -2.21
C GLU A 276 16.22 -8.05 -1.74
N LYS A 277 16.52 -8.03 -0.44
CA LYS A 277 17.49 -8.96 0.16
C LYS A 277 16.96 -10.38 0.23
N ILE A 278 15.66 -10.54 0.39
CA ILE A 278 15.01 -11.86 0.30
C ILE A 278 15.12 -12.39 -1.14
N VAL A 279 14.74 -11.58 -2.13
CA VAL A 279 14.82 -11.95 -3.56
C VAL A 279 16.27 -12.30 -3.95
N GLU A 280 17.24 -11.49 -3.54
CA GLU A 280 18.67 -11.72 -3.79
C GLU A 280 19.13 -13.06 -3.19
N SER A 281 18.73 -13.35 -1.95
CA SER A 281 19.14 -14.55 -1.23
C SER A 281 18.55 -15.85 -1.79
N LEU A 282 17.41 -15.78 -2.45
CA LEU A 282 16.75 -16.92 -3.10
C LEU A 282 17.29 -17.22 -4.49
N GLY A 283 18.12 -16.33 -5.05
CA GLY A 283 18.69 -16.51 -6.38
C GLY A 283 17.65 -16.60 -7.50
N VAL A 284 16.49 -15.94 -7.33
CA VAL A 284 15.41 -15.98 -8.32
C VAL A 284 15.88 -15.36 -9.63
N LYS A 285 15.73 -16.09 -10.72
CA LYS A 285 16.05 -15.58 -12.05
C LYS A 285 15.15 -14.38 -12.37
N ARG A 286 15.74 -13.31 -12.88
CA ARG A 286 14.99 -12.16 -13.34
C ARG A 286 14.21 -12.52 -14.60
N ASP A 287 12.91 -12.30 -14.54
CA ASP A 287 12.00 -12.37 -15.68
C ASP A 287 11.46 -10.96 -15.93
N THR A 288 11.54 -10.50 -17.17
CA THR A 288 11.06 -9.15 -17.54
C THR A 288 9.54 -9.08 -17.67
N SER A 289 8.87 -10.21 -17.70
CA SER A 289 7.41 -10.32 -17.84
C SER A 289 6.66 -10.27 -16.50
N CYS A 290 7.35 -10.51 -15.38
CA CYS A 290 6.74 -10.60 -14.05
C CYS A 290 7.64 -10.04 -12.94
N LEU A 291 7.06 -9.81 -11.77
CA LEU A 291 7.81 -9.48 -10.56
C LEU A 291 8.31 -10.77 -9.88
N PRO A 292 9.49 -10.73 -9.23
CA PRO A 292 10.00 -11.89 -8.54
C PRO A 292 9.14 -12.22 -7.30
N ILE A 293 8.77 -13.48 -7.14
CA ILE A 293 8.07 -14.06 -5.97
C ILE A 293 6.61 -13.60 -5.83
N VAL A 294 6.31 -12.31 -6.04
CA VAL A 294 5.02 -11.71 -5.72
C VAL A 294 4.42 -11.04 -6.96
N GLU A 295 3.35 -11.61 -7.49
CA GLU A 295 2.57 -11.04 -8.61
C GLU A 295 1.21 -10.53 -8.16
N VAL A 296 0.76 -10.96 -6.98
CA VAL A 296 -0.50 -10.55 -6.35
C VAL A 296 -0.21 -9.83 -5.05
N LEU A 297 -0.76 -8.63 -4.92
CA LEU A 297 -0.68 -7.82 -3.70
C LEU A 297 -2.01 -7.88 -2.94
N PHE A 298 -1.93 -7.93 -1.61
CA PHE A 298 -3.07 -7.72 -0.72
C PHE A 298 -2.70 -6.69 0.34
N SER A 299 -3.43 -5.58 0.37
CA SER A 299 -3.20 -4.46 1.29
C SER A 299 -4.45 -4.15 2.09
N PHE A 300 -4.32 -4.02 3.39
CA PHE A 300 -5.37 -3.50 4.26
C PHE A 300 -4.89 -2.21 4.93
N GLN A 301 -5.63 -1.14 4.73
CA GLN A 301 -5.30 0.20 5.21
C GLN A 301 -6.35 0.65 6.22
N ASN A 302 -5.90 1.01 7.40
CA ASN A 302 -6.72 1.51 8.50
C ASN A 302 -6.10 2.79 9.10
N LEU A 303 -5.59 3.68 8.24
CA LEU A 303 -4.99 4.94 8.70
C LEU A 303 -6.07 5.83 9.34
N PRO A 304 -5.84 6.37 10.54
CA PRO A 304 -6.79 7.24 11.23
C PRO A 304 -6.78 8.66 10.61
N VAL A 305 -7.38 8.82 9.45
CA VAL A 305 -7.49 10.13 8.81
C VAL A 305 -8.71 10.87 9.36
N LYS A 306 -8.48 11.98 10.05
CA LYS A 306 -9.56 12.91 10.43
C LYS A 306 -9.69 13.97 9.35
N ASN A 307 -10.84 14.05 8.71
CA ASN A 307 -11.11 14.96 7.58
C ASN A 307 -11.58 16.35 8.05
N ARG A 308 -10.97 16.92 9.11
CA ARG A 308 -11.32 18.25 9.64
C ARG A 308 -10.09 19.04 10.04
N LEU A 309 -9.95 20.21 9.46
CA LEU A 309 -9.06 21.28 9.90
C LEU A 309 -9.90 22.32 10.68
N SER A 310 -9.28 23.06 11.60
CA SER A 310 -9.94 24.17 12.25
C SER A 310 -10.45 25.17 11.22
N GLY A 311 -11.79 25.28 11.11
CA GLY A 311 -12.44 26.23 10.20
C GLY A 311 -12.86 25.69 8.85
N PHE A 312 -12.46 24.48 8.43
CA PHE A 312 -12.96 23.83 7.22
C PHE A 312 -12.90 22.31 7.24
N GLU A 313 -13.78 21.71 6.48
CA GLU A 313 -13.80 20.28 6.18
C GLU A 313 -13.02 20.02 4.89
N TYR A 314 -12.36 18.88 4.78
CA TYR A 314 -11.67 18.48 3.55
C TYR A 314 -11.94 17.00 3.23
N GLU A 315 -11.85 16.69 1.95
CA GLU A 315 -11.91 15.33 1.42
C GLU A 315 -10.58 15.01 0.74
N ILE A 316 -10.10 13.77 0.93
CA ILE A 316 -8.91 13.28 0.22
C ILE A 316 -9.36 12.62 -1.08
N ILE A 317 -9.03 13.25 -2.20
CA ILE A 317 -9.30 12.71 -3.53
C ILE A 317 -8.08 11.90 -3.98
N LYS A 318 -8.29 10.61 -4.25
CA LYS A 318 -7.27 9.75 -4.85
C LYS A 318 -7.56 9.65 -6.36
N PRO A 319 -6.69 10.19 -7.22
CA PRO A 319 -6.89 10.06 -8.66
C PRO A 319 -6.85 8.58 -9.07
N ALA A 320 -7.74 8.19 -9.97
CA ALA A 320 -7.73 6.84 -10.53
C ALA A 320 -6.37 6.54 -11.16
N SER A 321 -5.79 5.39 -10.83
CA SER A 321 -4.52 4.95 -11.41
C SER A 321 -4.79 4.24 -12.73
N ASN A 322 -4.11 4.67 -13.80
CA ASN A 322 -4.07 3.97 -15.08
C ASN A 322 -2.85 3.04 -15.19
N SER A 323 -2.23 2.71 -14.05
CA SER A 323 -1.07 1.82 -13.99
C SER A 323 -1.25 0.76 -12.91
N SER A 324 -0.67 -0.42 -13.11
CA SER A 324 -0.61 -1.48 -12.12
C SER A 324 0.79 -2.06 -12.04
N LYS A 325 1.36 -2.10 -10.84
CA LYS A 325 2.69 -2.70 -10.61
C LYS A 325 2.61 -4.23 -10.56
N PHE A 326 1.53 -4.75 -10.02
CA PHE A 326 1.26 -6.18 -9.88
C PHE A 326 0.29 -6.65 -10.96
N ASP A 327 0.13 -7.93 -11.12
CA ASP A 327 -0.91 -8.45 -12.00
C ASP A 327 -2.30 -8.19 -11.41
N LEU A 328 -2.39 -8.29 -10.08
CA LEU A 328 -3.59 -8.01 -9.32
C LEU A 328 -3.21 -7.43 -7.95
N SER A 329 -3.84 -6.34 -7.55
CA SER A 329 -3.71 -5.76 -6.21
C SER A 329 -5.09 -5.61 -5.59
N CYS A 330 -5.32 -6.29 -4.47
CA CYS A 330 -6.51 -6.07 -3.65
C CYS A 330 -6.16 -5.08 -2.54
N ILE A 331 -6.74 -3.90 -2.59
CA ILE A 331 -6.53 -2.82 -1.62
C ILE A 331 -7.84 -2.61 -0.88
N ILE A 332 -7.83 -2.79 0.41
CA ILE A 332 -9.01 -2.62 1.26
C ILE A 332 -8.74 -1.50 2.24
N GLU A 333 -9.63 -0.52 2.28
CA GLU A 333 -9.57 0.62 3.20
C GLU A 333 -10.75 0.58 4.16
N GLU A 334 -10.44 0.64 5.44
CA GLU A 334 -11.46 0.78 6.49
C GLU A 334 -11.71 2.26 6.75
N ASN A 335 -12.98 2.64 6.73
CA ASN A 335 -13.43 3.97 7.15
C ASN A 335 -14.64 3.88 8.10
N GLU A 336 -15.18 5.02 8.51
CA GLU A 336 -16.28 5.10 9.49
C GLU A 336 -17.57 4.42 9.02
N ASN A 337 -17.78 4.27 7.71
CA ASN A 337 -19.02 3.77 7.11
C ASN A 337 -18.93 2.34 6.58
N GLY A 338 -17.74 1.72 6.58
CA GLY A 338 -17.54 0.36 6.05
C GLY A 338 -16.14 0.11 5.50
N LEU A 339 -16.07 -0.77 4.50
CA LEU A 339 -14.84 -1.12 3.79
C LEU A 339 -14.96 -0.71 2.31
N GLU A 340 -14.05 0.11 1.84
CA GLU A 340 -13.82 0.25 0.41
C GLU A 340 -12.85 -0.82 -0.04
N CYS A 341 -13.29 -1.68 -0.96
CA CYS A 341 -12.48 -2.74 -1.51
C CYS A 341 -12.20 -2.42 -2.98
N MET A 342 -10.94 -2.23 -3.35
CA MET A 342 -10.49 -1.93 -4.70
C MET A 342 -9.60 -3.06 -5.23
N LEU A 343 -9.88 -3.54 -6.45
CA LEU A 343 -8.98 -4.35 -7.25
C LEU A 343 -8.34 -3.49 -8.33
N GLU A 344 -7.04 -3.25 -8.20
CA GLU A 344 -6.20 -2.73 -9.27
C GLU A 344 -5.63 -3.94 -10.04
N TYR A 345 -5.64 -3.89 -11.37
CA TYR A 345 -5.22 -4.99 -12.21
C TYR A 345 -4.49 -4.55 -13.47
N ALA A 346 -3.62 -5.41 -13.98
CA ALA A 346 -2.94 -5.21 -15.25
C ALA A 346 -3.94 -5.34 -16.42
N SER A 347 -4.32 -4.22 -17.03
CA SER A 347 -5.29 -4.17 -18.13
C SER A 347 -4.81 -4.86 -19.41
N GLY A 348 -3.50 -5.08 -19.54
CA GLY A 348 -2.91 -5.93 -20.58
C GLY A 348 -3.07 -7.43 -20.36
N LEU A 349 -3.55 -7.86 -19.18
CA LEU A 349 -3.77 -9.28 -18.83
C LEU A 349 -5.24 -9.60 -18.64
N TYR A 350 -6.05 -8.67 -18.12
CA TYR A 350 -7.42 -8.92 -17.70
C TYR A 350 -8.41 -7.94 -18.33
N LYS A 351 -9.59 -8.46 -18.66
CA LYS A 351 -10.76 -7.67 -19.03
C LYS A 351 -11.48 -7.17 -17.78
N PRO A 352 -12.15 -6.02 -17.81
CA PRO A 352 -12.95 -5.52 -16.68
C PRO A 352 -13.94 -6.56 -16.17
N ARG A 353 -14.70 -7.20 -17.05
CA ARG A 353 -15.71 -8.22 -16.68
C ARG A 353 -15.12 -9.44 -15.94
N THR A 354 -13.86 -9.81 -16.22
CA THR A 354 -13.17 -10.89 -15.51
C THR A 354 -12.89 -10.49 -14.08
N ILE A 355 -12.46 -9.24 -13.87
CA ILE A 355 -12.19 -8.67 -12.54
C ILE A 355 -13.48 -8.46 -11.74
N GLU A 356 -14.54 -7.93 -12.37
CA GLU A 356 -15.86 -7.79 -11.74
C GLU A 356 -16.37 -9.14 -11.21
N ARG A 357 -16.29 -10.19 -12.04
CA ARG A 357 -16.69 -11.54 -11.63
C ARG A 357 -15.81 -12.08 -10.50
N PHE A 358 -14.50 -11.92 -10.59
CA PHE A 358 -13.57 -12.33 -9.53
C PHE A 358 -13.92 -11.64 -8.20
N PHE A 359 -14.20 -10.35 -8.27
CA PHE A 359 -14.54 -9.57 -7.09
C PHE A 359 -15.90 -9.91 -6.50
N GLY A 360 -16.89 -10.27 -7.35
CA GLY A 360 -18.18 -10.79 -6.90
C GLY A 360 -18.04 -12.10 -6.12
N HIS A 361 -17.12 -12.99 -6.52
CA HIS A 361 -16.84 -14.22 -5.76
C HIS A 361 -16.12 -13.89 -4.44
N PHE A 362 -15.21 -12.92 -4.41
CA PHE A 362 -14.58 -12.47 -3.17
C PHE A 362 -15.61 -11.91 -2.19
N GLU A 363 -16.50 -11.05 -2.64
CA GLU A 363 -17.61 -10.53 -1.85
C GLU A 363 -18.52 -11.64 -1.33
N MET A 364 -18.85 -12.62 -2.16
CA MET A 364 -19.68 -13.77 -1.76
C MET A 364 -19.02 -14.58 -0.65
N ILE A 365 -17.70 -14.85 -0.73
CA ILE A 365 -16.96 -15.54 0.34
C ILE A 365 -16.96 -14.71 1.62
N LEU A 366 -16.69 -13.40 1.55
CA LEU A 366 -16.73 -12.52 2.71
C LEU A 366 -18.11 -12.52 3.39
N ASN A 367 -19.18 -12.59 2.60
CA ASN A 367 -20.54 -12.66 3.11
C ASN A 367 -20.85 -13.96 3.83
N LYS A 368 -20.25 -15.05 3.41
CA LYS A 368 -20.51 -16.40 3.93
C LYS A 368 -19.49 -16.85 5.00
N ILE A 369 -18.31 -16.26 5.08
CA ILE A 369 -17.18 -16.78 5.85
C ILE A 369 -17.52 -17.09 7.33
N PRO A 370 -18.37 -16.32 8.05
CA PRO A 370 -18.74 -16.67 9.41
C PRO A 370 -19.58 -17.96 9.51
N GLN A 371 -20.38 -18.27 8.48
CA GLN A 371 -21.25 -19.46 8.44
C GLN A 371 -20.50 -20.71 7.98
N ILE A 372 -19.56 -20.57 7.03
CA ILE A 372 -18.84 -21.67 6.41
C ILE A 372 -17.51 -22.01 7.09
N VAL A 373 -17.24 -21.45 8.26
CA VAL A 373 -15.94 -21.55 8.94
C VAL A 373 -15.50 -23.00 9.21
N ASN A 374 -16.44 -23.91 9.43
CA ASN A 374 -16.18 -25.34 9.66
C ASN A 374 -16.34 -26.18 8.39
N ASP A 375 -16.69 -25.56 7.27
CA ASP A 375 -16.86 -26.29 6.01
C ASP A 375 -15.50 -26.56 5.39
N GLN A 376 -15.38 -27.73 4.77
CA GLN A 376 -14.22 -28.05 3.97
C GLN A 376 -14.16 -27.15 2.73
N LEU A 377 -12.98 -26.71 2.36
CA LEU A 377 -12.79 -25.81 1.22
C LEU A 377 -13.37 -26.40 -0.08
N VAL A 378 -13.27 -27.72 -0.29
CA VAL A 378 -13.85 -28.39 -1.46
C VAL A 378 -15.36 -28.19 -1.62
N LYS A 379 -16.08 -27.87 -0.55
CA LYS A 379 -17.54 -27.65 -0.56
C LYS A 379 -17.94 -26.19 -0.79
N ILE A 380 -16.96 -25.31 -0.96
CA ILE A 380 -17.19 -23.88 -1.19
C ILE A 380 -17.13 -23.64 -2.70
N ASP A 381 -18.31 -23.58 -3.31
CA ASP A 381 -18.50 -23.29 -4.75
C ASP A 381 -18.62 -21.77 -5.02
#